data_6af10b625202490718380ff5adddf5b6
#
_entry.id   6af10b625202490718380ff5adddf5b6
#
_cell.length_a   1.000
_cell.length_b   1.000
_cell.length_c   1.000
_cell.angle_alpha   90.00
_cell.angle_beta   90.00
_cell.angle_gamma   90.00
#
_symmetry.space_group_name_H-M   'P 1'
#
loop_
_entity.id
_entity.type
_entity.pdbx_description
1 polymer ?
#
loop_
_entity_poly.entity_id
_entity_poly.type
_entity_poly.pdbx_seq_one_letter_code
_entity_poly.pdbx_strand_id
1 'polypeptide(L)'
;VVRKGIELSGTYAAGQFSTSVSYGLLHAVDKETNERMNGITPQSANLKLAYAFPAQAINVWYRAHWSKGGESSVEDRATGKKLHFSSFLTHSLGAEWSPKVADLANLQAGIAVVNLFDKEYRMLNGSYGSGRGVRLWLSAQF
;
A
#
# COMPACT_ATOMS: atom_id res chain seq x y z
N VAL A 1 4.12 12.61 -22.74
CA VAL A 1 3.48 11.51 -22.03
C VAL A 1 2.01 11.84 -21.81
N VAL A 2 1.11 10.90 -22.14
CA VAL A 2 -0.32 10.96 -21.80
C VAL A 2 -0.60 9.91 -20.73
N ARG A 3 -1.24 10.32 -19.64
CA ARG A 3 -1.72 9.42 -18.58
C ARG A 3 -3.24 9.52 -18.50
N LYS A 4 -3.91 8.39 -18.53
CA LYS A 4 -5.35 8.27 -18.31
C LYS A 4 -5.59 7.19 -17.27
N GLY A 5 -6.51 7.41 -16.36
CA GLY A 5 -6.78 6.43 -15.32
C GLY A 5 -8.17 6.61 -14.72
N ILE A 6 -8.57 5.58 -14.02
CA ILE A 6 -9.79 5.55 -13.21
C ILE A 6 -9.37 5.09 -11.82
N GLU A 7 -9.84 5.77 -10.80
CA GLU A 7 -9.71 5.36 -9.42
C GLU A 7 -11.10 5.25 -8.80
N LEU A 8 -11.35 4.11 -8.19
CA LEU A 8 -12.57 3.81 -7.45
C LEU A 8 -12.21 3.60 -6.00
N SER A 9 -12.93 4.23 -5.10
CA SER A 9 -12.76 4.00 -3.67
C SER A 9 -14.10 3.98 -2.95
N GLY A 10 -14.17 3.20 -1.88
CA GLY A 10 -15.34 3.11 -1.02
C GLY A 10 -14.93 2.86 0.41
N THR A 11 -15.70 3.43 1.34
CA THR A 11 -15.53 3.19 2.77
C THR A 11 -16.89 2.84 3.37
N TYR A 12 -16.89 1.83 4.23
CA TYR A 12 -18.05 1.41 4.99
C TYR A 12 -17.70 1.34 6.47
N ALA A 13 -18.59 1.81 7.32
CA ALA A 13 -18.43 1.73 8.77
C ALA A 13 -19.75 1.30 9.42
N ALA A 14 -19.66 0.33 10.35
CA ALA A 14 -20.79 -0.16 11.12
C ALA A 14 -20.34 -0.47 12.55
N GLY A 15 -20.82 0.30 13.49
CA GLY A 15 -20.40 0.19 14.91
C GLY A 15 -18.90 0.42 15.05
N GLN A 16 -18.20 -0.58 15.56
CA GLN A 16 -16.75 -0.55 15.78
C GLN A 16 -15.93 -1.04 14.57
N PHE A 17 -16.58 -1.60 13.56
CA PHE A 17 -15.95 -2.10 12.35
C PHE A 17 -15.92 -1.03 11.27
N SER A 18 -14.79 -0.93 10.55
CA SER A 18 -14.69 -0.15 9.34
C SER A 18 -13.88 -0.87 8.28
N THR A 19 -14.23 -0.63 7.03
CA THR A 19 -13.50 -1.12 5.87
C THR A 19 -13.35 -0.04 4.83
N SER A 20 -12.22 -0.03 4.14
CA SER A 20 -12.02 0.78 2.94
C SER A 20 -11.40 -0.05 1.85
N VAL A 21 -11.86 0.17 0.63
CA VAL A 21 -11.38 -0.50 -0.58
C VAL A 21 -11.03 0.58 -1.59
N SER A 22 -9.93 0.42 -2.28
CA SER A 22 -9.62 1.24 -3.46
C SER A 22 -9.08 0.36 -4.59
N TYR A 23 -9.39 0.76 -5.81
CA TYR A 23 -8.87 0.15 -7.03
C TYR A 23 -8.47 1.24 -8.01
N GLY A 24 -7.26 1.16 -8.53
CA GLY A 24 -6.73 2.08 -9.54
C GLY A 24 -6.38 1.35 -10.84
N LEU A 25 -6.78 1.96 -11.94
CA LEU A 25 -6.39 1.58 -13.29
C LEU A 25 -5.66 2.77 -13.93
N LEU A 26 -4.42 2.55 -14.39
CA LEU A 26 -3.62 3.59 -15.02
C LEU A 26 -3.11 3.12 -16.38
N HIS A 27 -3.40 3.90 -17.40
CA HIS A 27 -2.86 3.75 -18.75
C HIS A 27 -1.95 4.94 -19.06
N ALA A 28 -0.68 4.67 -19.33
CA ALA A 28 0.29 5.69 -19.66
C ALA A 28 0.98 5.35 -20.98
N VAL A 29 1.00 6.28 -21.92
CA VAL A 29 1.65 6.14 -23.20
C VAL A 29 2.58 7.32 -23.49
N ASP A 30 3.64 7.06 -24.18
CA ASP A 30 4.46 8.09 -24.79
C ASP A 30 3.72 8.68 -26.00
N LYS A 31 3.72 10.02 -26.14
CA LYS A 31 3.01 10.70 -27.25
C LYS A 31 3.73 10.57 -28.59
N GLU A 32 5.04 10.45 -28.55
CA GLU A 32 5.88 10.44 -29.75
C GLU A 32 5.90 9.06 -30.38
N THR A 33 6.06 8.01 -29.56
CA THR A 33 6.16 6.62 -30.01
C THR A 33 4.82 5.90 -29.99
N ASN A 34 3.81 6.43 -29.29
CA ASN A 34 2.52 5.78 -29.00
C ASN A 34 2.68 4.42 -28.29
N GLU A 35 3.83 4.19 -27.67
CA GLU A 35 4.11 2.99 -26.92
C GLU A 35 3.69 3.15 -25.45
N ARG A 36 3.31 2.03 -24.85
CA ARG A 36 2.99 2.01 -23.42
C ARG A 36 4.24 2.27 -22.59
N MET A 37 4.13 3.17 -21.62
CA MET A 37 5.24 3.44 -20.70
C MET A 37 5.46 2.24 -19.77
N ASN A 38 6.70 1.75 -19.79
CA ASN A 38 7.15 0.71 -18.87
C ASN A 38 7.50 1.28 -17.51
N GLY A 39 7.53 0.43 -16.48
CA GLY A 39 7.85 0.84 -15.12
C GLY A 39 6.70 1.50 -14.36
N ILE A 40 5.52 1.59 -14.95
CA ILE A 40 4.31 2.15 -14.34
C ILE A 40 3.35 1.02 -14.01
N THR A 41 2.95 0.92 -12.74
CA THR A 41 1.95 -0.05 -12.28
C THR A 41 0.59 0.21 -12.94
N PRO A 42 0.09 -0.72 -13.77
CA PRO A 42 -1.13 -0.47 -14.54
C PRO A 42 -2.41 -0.62 -13.71
N GLN A 43 -2.36 -1.42 -12.66
CA GLN A 43 -3.50 -1.70 -11.79
C GLN A 43 -3.01 -1.93 -10.37
N SER A 44 -3.73 -1.40 -9.41
CA SER A 44 -3.50 -1.67 -7.98
C SER A 44 -4.82 -1.73 -7.23
N ALA A 45 -4.84 -2.51 -6.16
CA ALA A 45 -5.98 -2.58 -5.26
C ALA A 45 -5.50 -2.54 -3.81
N ASN A 46 -6.28 -1.90 -2.95
CA ASN A 46 -6.04 -1.85 -1.53
C ASN A 46 -7.33 -2.23 -0.78
N LEU A 47 -7.16 -2.99 0.28
CA LEU A 47 -8.19 -3.28 1.27
C LEU A 47 -7.64 -2.90 2.65
N LYS A 48 -8.41 -2.17 3.43
CA LYS A 48 -8.16 -1.96 4.86
C LYS A 48 -9.40 -2.43 5.62
N LEU A 49 -9.20 -3.25 6.63
CA LEU A 49 -10.18 -3.62 7.64
C LEU A 49 -9.71 -3.05 8.97
N ALA A 50 -10.59 -2.49 9.78
CA ALA A 50 -10.25 -2.02 11.10
C ALA A 50 -11.37 -2.30 12.10
N TYR A 51 -10.99 -2.53 13.33
CA TYR A 51 -11.89 -2.72 14.45
C TYR A 51 -11.43 -1.89 15.64
N ALA A 52 -12.32 -1.04 16.14
CA ALA A 52 -12.08 -0.17 17.29
C ALA A 52 -12.50 -0.86 18.57
N PHE A 53 -11.67 -0.74 19.62
CA PHE A 53 -11.95 -1.12 20.99
C PHE A 53 -12.01 0.18 21.85
N PRO A 54 -13.17 0.85 21.92
CA PRO A 54 -13.26 2.19 22.52
C PRO A 54 -12.88 2.22 24.01
N ALA A 55 -13.21 1.17 24.77
CA ALA A 55 -12.89 1.09 26.18
C ALA A 55 -11.38 1.05 26.47
N GLN A 56 -10.60 0.47 25.57
CA GLN A 56 -9.14 0.37 25.64
C GLN A 56 -8.42 1.49 24.86
N ALA A 57 -9.17 2.30 24.13
CA ALA A 57 -8.64 3.29 23.20
C ALA A 57 -7.70 2.66 22.14
N ILE A 58 -7.98 1.42 21.71
CA ILE A 58 -7.20 0.65 20.75
C ILE A 58 -7.98 0.52 19.44
N ASN A 59 -7.27 0.66 18.34
CA ASN A 59 -7.75 0.34 17.00
C ASN A 59 -6.82 -0.68 16.37
N VAL A 60 -7.34 -1.85 16.00
CA VAL A 60 -6.60 -2.90 15.29
C VAL A 60 -6.97 -2.85 13.82
N TRP A 61 -5.99 -2.95 12.94
CA TRP A 61 -6.24 -2.90 11.52
C TRP A 61 -5.43 -3.96 10.77
N TYR A 62 -6.01 -4.41 9.66
CA TYR A 62 -5.40 -5.24 8.64
C TYR A 62 -5.40 -4.51 7.31
N ARG A 63 -4.35 -4.68 6.52
CA ARG A 63 -4.22 -4.10 5.19
C ARG A 63 -3.72 -5.15 4.20
N ALA A 64 -4.38 -5.23 3.04
CA ALA A 64 -3.88 -5.97 1.89
C ALA A 64 -3.63 -4.98 0.75
N HIS A 65 -2.50 -5.13 0.06
CA HIS A 65 -2.14 -4.35 -1.11
C HIS A 65 -1.75 -5.28 -2.25
N TRP A 66 -2.47 -5.18 -3.36
CA TRP A 66 -2.19 -5.88 -4.60
C TRP A 66 -1.69 -4.91 -5.66
N SER A 67 -0.68 -5.33 -6.43
CA SER A 67 -0.11 -4.60 -7.55
C SER A 67 0.06 -5.53 -8.74
N LYS A 68 -0.44 -5.12 -9.91
CA LYS A 68 -0.25 -5.86 -11.14
C LYS A 68 1.17 -5.75 -11.63
N GLY A 69 1.73 -6.87 -12.01
CA GLY A 69 3.02 -6.96 -12.70
C GLY A 69 2.97 -6.45 -14.14
N GLY A 70 4.10 -6.49 -14.79
CA GLY A 70 4.24 -6.05 -16.17
C GLY A 70 5.70 -5.81 -16.54
N GLU A 71 5.92 -5.15 -17.67
CA GLU A 71 7.24 -4.76 -18.11
C GLU A 71 7.82 -3.64 -17.24
N SER A 72 9.06 -3.85 -16.85
CA SER A 72 9.85 -2.91 -16.05
C SER A 72 10.45 -1.80 -16.92
N SER A 73 10.84 -0.70 -16.29
CA SER A 73 11.74 0.30 -16.89
C SER A 73 13.21 -0.17 -16.95
N VAL A 74 13.52 -1.29 -16.28
CA VAL A 74 14.87 -1.86 -16.23
C VAL A 74 15.04 -2.89 -17.35
N GLU A 75 16.20 -2.83 -18.01
CA GLU A 75 16.57 -3.78 -19.07
C GLU A 75 17.56 -4.83 -18.55
N ASP A 76 17.46 -6.02 -19.09
CA ASP A 76 18.46 -7.06 -18.94
C ASP A 76 19.74 -6.66 -19.66
N ARG A 77 20.86 -6.60 -18.94
CA ARG A 77 22.15 -6.14 -19.47
C ARG A 77 22.72 -7.04 -20.59
N ALA A 78 22.37 -8.34 -20.60
CA ALA A 78 22.87 -9.29 -21.55
C ALA A 78 22.07 -9.28 -22.86
N THR A 79 20.76 -9.03 -22.78
CA THR A 79 19.85 -9.16 -23.91
C THR A 79 19.27 -7.83 -24.40
N GLY A 80 19.38 -6.75 -23.62
CA GLY A 80 18.77 -5.45 -23.89
C GLY A 80 17.23 -5.47 -23.80
N LYS A 81 16.62 -6.58 -23.37
CA LYS A 81 15.17 -6.71 -23.26
C LYS A 81 14.68 -6.20 -21.92
N LYS A 82 13.50 -5.62 -21.91
CA LYS A 82 12.81 -5.19 -20.69
C LYS A 82 12.54 -6.39 -19.77
N LEU A 83 12.84 -6.23 -18.48
CA LEU A 83 12.51 -7.24 -17.49
C LEU A 83 11.02 -7.25 -17.22
N HIS A 84 10.46 -8.43 -17.02
CA HIS A 84 9.06 -8.61 -16.63
C HIS A 84 8.99 -9.03 -15.16
N PHE A 85 8.21 -8.29 -14.37
CA PHE A 85 7.99 -8.61 -12.96
C PHE A 85 6.56 -9.08 -12.71
N SER A 86 6.43 -10.07 -11.86
CA SER A 86 5.15 -10.67 -11.51
C SER A 86 4.30 -9.72 -10.65
N SER A 87 2.99 -9.92 -10.72
CA SER A 87 2.06 -9.32 -9.75
C SER A 87 2.37 -9.79 -8.34
N PHE A 88 2.09 -8.95 -7.36
CA PHE A 88 2.28 -9.30 -5.97
C PHE A 88 1.11 -8.85 -5.09
N LEU A 89 0.99 -9.50 -3.94
CA LEU A 89 0.05 -9.18 -2.88
C LEU A 89 0.81 -9.18 -1.56
N THR A 90 0.73 -8.09 -0.82
CA THR A 90 1.31 -7.96 0.52
C THR A 90 0.22 -7.74 1.56
N HIS A 91 0.50 -8.17 2.77
CA HIS A 91 -0.40 -8.09 3.91
C HIS A 91 0.30 -7.39 5.07
N SER A 92 -0.43 -6.58 5.82
CA SER A 92 0.09 -5.92 7.01
C SER A 92 -0.97 -5.93 8.11
N LEU A 93 -0.54 -6.00 9.34
CA LEU A 93 -1.39 -5.98 10.53
C LEU A 93 -0.80 -4.98 11.51
N GLY A 94 -1.64 -4.19 12.17
CA GLY A 94 -1.18 -3.24 13.16
C GLY A 94 -2.23 -2.90 14.20
N ALA A 95 -1.76 -2.27 15.26
CA ALA A 95 -2.59 -1.73 16.32
C ALA A 95 -2.12 -0.32 16.68
N GLU A 96 -3.07 0.54 16.96
CA GLU A 96 -2.88 1.92 17.40
C GLU A 96 -3.59 2.12 18.73
N TRP A 97 -2.90 2.72 19.67
CA TRP A 97 -3.42 3.11 20.98
C TRP A 97 -3.45 4.63 21.06
N SER A 98 -4.63 5.17 21.34
CA SER A 98 -4.88 6.62 21.39
C SER A 98 -5.65 6.99 22.67
N PRO A 99 -5.01 6.91 23.84
CA PRO A 99 -5.67 7.23 25.11
C PRO A 99 -5.96 8.72 25.22
N LYS A 100 -7.00 9.05 25.99
CA LYS A 100 -7.22 10.41 26.46
C LYS A 100 -6.34 10.65 27.68
N VAL A 101 -5.38 11.54 27.57
CA VAL A 101 -4.48 11.93 28.67
C VAL A 101 -4.72 13.39 28.96
N ALA A 102 -4.85 13.74 30.28
CA ALA A 102 -4.93 15.14 30.70
C ALA A 102 -3.65 15.87 30.25
N ASP A 103 -3.79 17.14 29.88
CA ASP A 103 -2.70 18.00 29.43
C ASP A 103 -2.03 17.66 28.10
N LEU A 104 -2.51 16.63 27.39
CA LEU A 104 -2.11 16.32 26.02
C LEU A 104 -3.30 16.44 25.07
N ALA A 105 -3.17 17.25 24.03
CA ALA A 105 -4.21 17.38 23.01
C ALA A 105 -4.40 16.06 22.24
N ASN A 106 -3.31 15.33 22.00
CA ASN A 106 -3.34 14.03 21.35
C ASN A 106 -2.09 13.21 21.72
N LEU A 107 -2.31 11.95 22.15
CA LEU A 107 -1.26 10.95 22.32
C LEU A 107 -1.63 9.73 21.50
N GLN A 108 -0.71 9.29 20.67
CA GLN A 108 -0.90 8.09 19.82
C GLN A 108 0.37 7.27 19.80
N ALA A 109 0.25 5.98 20.06
CA ALA A 109 1.32 5.01 19.88
C ALA A 109 0.83 3.86 19.01
N GLY A 110 1.74 3.24 18.26
CA GLY A 110 1.34 2.12 17.44
C GLY A 110 2.46 1.17 17.09
N ILE A 111 2.05 -0.01 16.69
CA ILE A 111 2.89 -1.09 16.19
C ILE A 111 2.27 -1.69 14.94
N ALA A 112 3.08 -2.05 13.98
CA ALA A 112 2.62 -2.80 12.82
C ALA A 112 3.68 -3.79 12.34
N VAL A 113 3.23 -4.94 11.85
CA VAL A 113 4.01 -5.85 11.03
C VAL A 113 3.63 -5.60 9.57
N VAL A 114 4.60 -5.19 8.77
CA VAL A 114 4.44 -4.97 7.33
C VAL A 114 4.98 -6.18 6.56
N ASN A 115 4.36 -6.46 5.42
CA ASN A 115 4.66 -7.64 4.61
C ASN A 115 4.68 -8.93 5.47
N LEU A 116 3.55 -9.20 6.13
CA LEU A 116 3.37 -10.23 7.16
C LEU A 116 3.89 -11.62 6.73
N PHE A 117 3.72 -11.97 5.46
CA PHE A 117 4.12 -13.27 4.91
C PHE A 117 5.49 -13.26 4.24
N ASP A 118 6.27 -12.19 4.42
CA ASP A 118 7.62 -12.02 3.86
C ASP A 118 7.68 -12.27 2.34
N LYS A 119 6.67 -11.75 1.63
CA LYS A 119 6.58 -11.90 0.18
C LYS A 119 7.74 -11.13 -0.48
N GLU A 120 8.59 -11.84 -1.18
CA GLU A 120 9.58 -11.22 -2.07
C GLU A 120 8.89 -10.72 -3.33
N TYR A 121 9.14 -9.46 -3.69
CA TYR A 121 8.59 -8.84 -4.90
C TYR A 121 9.50 -7.74 -5.42
N ARG A 122 9.33 -7.42 -6.70
CA ARG A 122 9.97 -6.25 -7.32
C ARG A 122 8.91 -5.30 -7.86
N MET A 123 9.17 -4.02 -7.70
CA MET A 123 8.37 -2.98 -8.33
C MET A 123 8.78 -2.81 -9.79
N LEU A 124 7.89 -2.28 -10.63
CA LEU A 124 8.15 -2.11 -12.07
C LEU A 124 9.30 -1.14 -12.39
N ASN A 125 9.72 -0.31 -11.44
CA ASN A 125 10.94 0.51 -11.53
C ASN A 125 12.23 -0.27 -11.22
N GLY A 126 12.13 -1.58 -10.95
CA GLY A 126 13.27 -2.45 -10.65
C GLY A 126 13.69 -2.53 -9.19
N SER A 127 13.15 -1.68 -8.32
CA SER A 127 13.48 -1.74 -6.89
C SER A 127 12.86 -2.97 -6.23
N TYR A 128 13.59 -3.55 -5.27
CA TYR A 128 13.07 -4.60 -4.41
C TYR A 128 12.04 -4.00 -3.45
N GLY A 129 10.94 -4.72 -3.25
CA GLY A 129 10.01 -4.42 -2.16
C GLY A 129 10.63 -4.71 -0.80
N SER A 130 10.15 -4.02 0.21
CA SER A 130 10.57 -4.30 1.58
C SER A 130 10.12 -5.69 2.00
N GLY A 131 11.02 -6.48 2.58
CA GLY A 131 10.70 -7.72 3.27
C GLY A 131 9.80 -7.48 4.50
N ARG A 132 9.53 -8.54 5.24
CA ARG A 132 8.81 -8.41 6.51
C ARG A 132 9.55 -7.49 7.47
N GLY A 133 8.82 -6.56 8.06
CA GLY A 133 9.38 -5.60 9.01
C GLY A 133 8.39 -5.24 10.10
N VAL A 134 8.92 -4.69 11.19
CA VAL A 134 8.12 -4.12 12.28
C VAL A 134 8.29 -2.61 12.24
N ARG A 135 7.19 -1.89 12.40
CA ARG A 135 7.15 -0.43 12.55
C ARG A 135 6.58 -0.08 13.91
N LEU A 136 7.24 0.85 14.58
CA LEU A 136 6.78 1.46 15.83
C LEU A 136 6.68 2.96 15.61
N TRP A 137 5.66 3.59 16.17
CA TRP A 137 5.54 5.04 16.15
C TRP A 137 4.92 5.56 17.45
N LEU A 138 5.32 6.76 17.79
CA LEU A 138 4.79 7.53 18.91
C LEU A 138 4.61 8.98 18.44
N SER A 139 3.45 9.54 18.70
CA SER A 139 3.11 10.94 18.45
C SER A 139 2.47 11.53 19.67
N ALA A 140 2.89 12.73 20.06
CA ALA A 140 2.28 13.49 21.14
C ALA A 140 2.12 14.95 20.67
N GLN A 141 0.99 15.56 21.02
CA GLN A 141 0.69 16.96 20.74
C GLN A 141 0.31 17.64 22.06
N PHE A 142 0.96 18.76 22.35
CA PHE A 142 0.78 19.57 23.55
C PHE A 142 -0.09 20.79 23.27
#